data_41cc9af10fc74bbb9551334215ce38a9
#
_entry.id   41cc9af10fc74bbb9551334215ce38a9
#
_cell.length_a   1.000
_cell.length_b   1.000
_cell.length_c   1.000
_cell.angle_alpha   90.00
_cell.angle_beta   90.00
_cell.angle_gamma   90.00
#
_symmetry.space_group_name_H-M   'P 1'
#
loop_
_entity.id
_entity.type
_entity.pdbx_description
1 polymer ?
#
loop_
_entity_poly.entity_id
_entity_poly.type
_entity_poly.pdbx_seq_one_letter_code
_entity_poly.pdbx_strand_id
1 'polypeptide(L)'
;MAILKLKPSGKDYIWGGHKLVDNYGKEMTGDRLAETWELSCHPDGPSFVANGEDAGKTLRQYIEEHGKKVLGTNCERFEDFPILTKFIDAQDNLSIQVHPDNEYALKNEGQYGKTEMWYVVDAEEGACLYHGFNREISKDEFAKRIEEDTLIEVLNKVPVHKGDVFFIEAGTIHAIGKGLIIAEIQQNSNVTYRVYDYGRVGKDGKKRELHIEKAVAVTNCAPAKKDDSHYPHIADCDYFTVDKLNLDGTTFNKLEGTVSEKSFLSILVLDGEGTITSNGESVSYKKGDSIFLTAGSGEYSIEGVCDALLTTIRE
;
A
#
# COMPACT_ATOMS: atom_id res chain seq x y z
N MET A 1 23.23 10.54 4.34
CA MET A 1 22.27 11.12 3.38
C MET A 1 20.90 11.11 4.02
N ALA A 2 20.19 12.24 4.00
CA ALA A 2 18.89 12.38 4.64
C ALA A 2 17.72 12.00 3.71
N ILE A 3 17.90 12.10 2.39
CA ILE A 3 16.87 11.88 1.37
C ILE A 3 17.26 10.69 0.48
N LEU A 4 16.47 9.63 0.51
CA LEU A 4 16.65 8.47 -0.37
C LEU A 4 15.53 8.45 -1.43
N LYS A 5 15.91 8.33 -2.71
CA LYS A 5 14.99 7.86 -3.75
C LYS A 5 14.97 6.34 -3.71
N LEU A 6 13.80 5.75 -3.85
CA LEU A 6 13.65 4.31 -3.84
C LEU A 6 13.26 3.81 -5.23
N LYS A 7 13.91 2.72 -5.65
CA LYS A 7 13.54 1.93 -6.82
C LYS A 7 12.74 0.72 -6.36
N PRO A 8 11.50 0.51 -6.85
CA PRO A 8 10.64 -0.57 -6.40
C PRO A 8 11.05 -1.92 -6.98
N SER A 9 10.57 -2.99 -6.31
CA SER A 9 10.43 -4.31 -6.91
C SER A 9 9.08 -4.43 -7.61
N GLY A 10 9.05 -4.97 -8.83
CA GLY A 10 7.82 -5.22 -9.60
C GLY A 10 7.28 -6.63 -9.41
N LYS A 11 5.96 -6.80 -9.59
CA LYS A 11 5.24 -8.08 -9.55
C LYS A 11 4.44 -8.30 -10.83
N ASP A 12 4.60 -9.48 -11.45
CA ASP A 12 3.90 -9.91 -12.66
C ASP A 12 2.74 -10.85 -12.30
N TYR A 13 1.68 -10.31 -11.69
CA TYR A 13 0.48 -11.10 -11.38
C TYR A 13 -0.49 -11.12 -12.56
N ILE A 14 -1.32 -12.20 -12.64
CA ILE A 14 -2.22 -12.48 -13.78
C ILE A 14 -3.27 -11.40 -14.07
N TRP A 15 -3.56 -10.55 -13.11
CA TRP A 15 -4.54 -9.46 -13.19
C TRP A 15 -3.93 -8.09 -13.51
N GLY A 16 -2.59 -8.01 -13.58
CA GLY A 16 -1.87 -6.77 -13.82
C GLY A 16 -1.95 -6.25 -15.24
N GLY A 17 -1.66 -4.97 -15.40
CA GLY A 17 -1.64 -4.24 -16.66
C GLY A 17 -0.30 -3.65 -17.02
N HIS A 18 -0.34 -2.55 -17.76
CA HIS A 18 0.82 -1.79 -18.23
C HIS A 18 0.82 -0.32 -17.78
N LYS A 19 -0.23 0.15 -17.12
CA LYS A 19 -0.39 1.56 -16.74
C LYS A 19 0.73 2.06 -15.84
N LEU A 20 1.29 1.20 -14.96
CA LEU A 20 2.44 1.59 -14.12
C LEU A 20 3.69 1.87 -14.95
N VAL A 21 3.89 1.18 -16.07
CA VAL A 21 4.97 1.46 -17.02
C VAL A 21 4.67 2.73 -17.82
N ASP A 22 3.52 2.75 -18.45
CA ASP A 22 3.16 3.79 -19.44
C ASP A 22 2.97 5.17 -18.79
N ASN A 23 2.35 5.21 -17.59
CA ASN A 23 1.93 6.46 -16.96
C ASN A 23 2.78 6.86 -15.75
N TYR A 24 3.55 5.92 -15.16
CA TYR A 24 4.34 6.16 -13.93
C TYR A 24 5.83 5.91 -14.13
N GLY A 25 6.25 5.56 -15.36
CA GLY A 25 7.64 5.34 -15.73
C GLY A 25 8.33 4.21 -14.97
N LYS A 26 7.55 3.19 -14.55
CA LYS A 26 8.07 2.03 -13.86
C LYS A 26 8.71 1.04 -14.83
N GLU A 27 9.71 0.29 -14.35
CA GLU A 27 10.36 -0.73 -15.18
C GLU A 27 9.51 -2.00 -15.24
N MET A 28 9.32 -2.53 -16.44
CA MET A 28 8.68 -3.81 -16.64
C MET A 28 9.55 -4.95 -16.10
N THR A 29 8.97 -5.85 -15.33
CA THR A 29 9.67 -7.01 -14.74
C THR A 29 9.24 -8.36 -15.33
N GLY A 30 8.21 -8.37 -16.17
CA GLY A 30 7.65 -9.57 -16.82
C GLY A 30 6.77 -9.17 -17.99
N ASP A 31 5.71 -9.96 -18.27
CA ASP A 31 4.73 -9.64 -19.31
C ASP A 31 3.77 -8.52 -18.89
N ARG A 32 3.67 -8.28 -17.58
CA ARG A 32 2.76 -7.32 -16.95
C ARG A 32 3.46 -6.71 -15.75
N LEU A 33 2.95 -5.59 -15.28
CA LEU A 33 3.38 -4.96 -14.03
C LEU A 33 2.15 -4.70 -13.16
N ALA A 34 1.79 -5.71 -12.38
CA ALA A 34 0.59 -5.67 -11.55
C ALA A 34 0.77 -4.80 -10.30
N GLU A 35 1.93 -4.91 -9.66
CA GLU A 35 2.28 -4.13 -8.48
C GLU A 35 3.73 -3.65 -8.58
N THR A 36 4.00 -2.48 -7.98
CA THR A 36 5.33 -2.03 -7.62
C THR A 36 5.39 -1.78 -6.12
N TRP A 37 6.36 -2.41 -5.45
CA TRP A 37 6.56 -2.28 -4.01
C TRP A 37 7.54 -1.13 -3.76
N GLU A 38 6.97 0.05 -3.52
CA GLU A 38 7.66 1.34 -3.55
C GLU A 38 8.49 1.60 -2.30
N LEU A 39 7.96 1.26 -1.12
CA LEU A 39 8.65 1.29 0.16
C LEU A 39 8.52 -0.09 0.78
N SER A 40 9.59 -0.87 0.76
CA SER A 40 9.54 -2.28 1.17
C SER A 40 10.85 -2.79 1.73
N CYS A 41 10.78 -3.38 2.92
CA CYS A 41 11.81 -4.26 3.48
C CYS A 41 11.40 -5.74 3.42
N HIS A 42 10.28 -6.06 2.76
CA HIS A 42 9.79 -7.43 2.67
C HIS A 42 10.72 -8.29 1.78
N PRO A 43 11.09 -9.53 2.19
CA PRO A 43 12.02 -10.37 1.43
C PRO A 43 11.52 -10.73 0.03
N ASP A 44 10.20 -10.83 -0.15
CA ASP A 44 9.60 -11.15 -1.46
C ASP A 44 9.72 -10.01 -2.48
N GLY A 45 10.02 -8.78 -2.04
CA GLY A 45 10.10 -7.65 -2.94
C GLY A 45 10.69 -6.42 -2.24
N PRO A 46 12.00 -6.38 -1.94
CA PRO A 46 12.64 -5.23 -1.33
C PRO A 46 12.67 -4.05 -2.30
N SER A 47 12.54 -2.82 -1.81
CA SER A 47 12.93 -1.64 -2.55
C SER A 47 14.43 -1.36 -2.40
N PHE A 48 14.99 -0.65 -3.39
CA PHE A 48 16.42 -0.36 -3.46
C PHE A 48 16.65 1.13 -3.38
N VAL A 49 17.72 1.55 -2.69
CA VAL A 49 18.19 2.93 -2.71
C VAL A 49 18.71 3.25 -4.12
N ALA A 50 18.24 4.35 -4.71
CA ALA A 50 18.54 4.71 -6.09
C ALA A 50 19.53 5.87 -6.22
N ASN A 51 19.93 6.52 -5.11
CA ASN A 51 20.81 7.70 -5.13
C ASN A 51 21.88 7.62 -4.02
N GLY A 52 22.93 8.46 -4.18
CA GLY A 52 23.99 8.61 -3.20
C GLY A 52 24.93 7.42 -3.08
N GLU A 53 25.68 7.38 -1.98
CA GLU A 53 26.72 6.36 -1.73
C GLU A 53 26.12 4.97 -1.45
N ASP A 54 24.86 4.92 -0.98
CA ASP A 54 24.14 3.69 -0.68
C ASP A 54 23.34 3.15 -1.88
N ALA A 55 23.48 3.75 -3.05
CA ALA A 55 22.79 3.31 -4.27
C ALA A 55 23.05 1.83 -4.59
N GLY A 56 21.96 1.09 -4.88
CA GLY A 56 21.98 -0.36 -5.15
C GLY A 56 21.76 -1.25 -3.93
N LYS A 57 21.87 -0.73 -2.70
CA LYS A 57 21.49 -1.47 -1.50
C LYS A 57 19.98 -1.58 -1.40
N THR A 58 19.48 -2.66 -0.82
CA THR A 58 18.07 -2.70 -0.41
C THR A 58 17.82 -1.73 0.74
N LEU A 59 16.59 -1.25 0.91
CA LEU A 59 16.23 -0.40 2.05
C LEU A 59 16.54 -1.11 3.38
N ARG A 60 16.35 -2.42 3.46
CA ARG A 60 16.73 -3.23 4.64
C ARG A 60 18.24 -3.14 4.93
N GLN A 61 19.08 -3.34 3.93
CA GLN A 61 20.54 -3.23 4.09
C GLN A 61 20.95 -1.83 4.54
N TYR A 62 20.32 -0.79 3.97
CA TYR A 62 20.54 0.58 4.41
C TYR A 62 20.22 0.77 5.90
N ILE A 63 19.04 0.29 6.35
CA ILE A 63 18.64 0.38 7.76
C ILE A 63 19.59 -0.40 8.68
N GLU A 64 20.03 -1.59 8.27
CA GLU A 64 20.98 -2.41 9.06
C GLU A 64 22.34 -1.72 9.23
N GLU A 65 22.86 -1.09 8.17
CA GLU A 65 24.15 -0.39 8.21
C GLU A 65 24.12 0.93 8.98
N HIS A 66 23.03 1.71 8.84
CA HIS A 66 22.89 3.03 9.49
C HIS A 66 22.23 2.95 10.88
N GLY A 67 21.67 1.78 11.21
CA GLY A 67 20.98 1.49 12.47
C GLY A 67 19.51 1.88 12.47
N LYS A 68 18.70 1.23 13.31
CA LYS A 68 17.24 1.45 13.43
C LYS A 68 16.85 2.91 13.75
N LYS A 69 17.78 3.73 14.25
CA LYS A 69 17.54 5.15 14.51
C LYS A 69 17.05 5.93 13.29
N VAL A 70 17.39 5.49 12.04
CA VAL A 70 16.92 6.15 10.82
C VAL A 70 15.41 6.01 10.61
N LEU A 71 14.76 5.09 11.37
CA LEU A 71 13.31 4.88 11.34
C LEU A 71 12.57 5.74 12.37
N GLY A 72 13.26 6.18 13.43
CA GLY A 72 12.71 6.94 14.54
C GLY A 72 12.17 6.10 15.70
N THR A 73 11.96 6.78 16.85
CA THR A 73 11.60 6.13 18.11
C THR A 73 10.24 5.45 18.08
N ASN A 74 9.30 5.93 17.25
CA ASN A 74 7.98 5.29 17.07
C ASN A 74 8.09 3.89 16.45
N CYS A 75 9.21 3.60 15.76
CA CYS A 75 9.47 2.28 15.18
C CYS A 75 10.10 1.28 16.16
N GLU A 76 10.53 1.68 17.34
CA GLU A 76 11.20 0.79 18.33
C GLU A 76 10.29 -0.34 18.80
N ARG A 77 8.97 -0.13 18.80
CA ARG A 77 7.97 -1.13 19.17
C ARG A 77 7.81 -2.27 18.16
N PHE A 78 8.37 -2.10 16.94
CA PHE A 78 8.30 -3.12 15.90
C PHE A 78 9.60 -3.91 15.81
N GLU A 79 9.47 -5.23 15.73
CA GLU A 79 10.62 -6.11 15.56
C GLU A 79 11.26 -5.91 14.19
N ASP A 80 10.44 -5.76 13.15
CA ASP A 80 10.85 -5.53 11.77
C ASP A 80 10.29 -4.20 11.22
N PHE A 81 10.70 -3.79 10.02
CA PHE A 81 10.17 -2.61 9.34
C PHE A 81 8.64 -2.69 9.24
N PRO A 82 7.88 -1.66 9.68
CA PRO A 82 6.46 -1.85 9.99
C PRO A 82 5.52 -1.83 8.79
N ILE A 83 5.88 -1.17 7.67
CA ILE A 83 4.95 -0.90 6.57
C ILE A 83 5.49 -1.35 5.21
N LEU A 84 4.55 -1.46 4.27
CA LEU A 84 4.80 -1.70 2.85
C LEU A 84 3.90 -0.77 2.04
N THR A 85 4.49 -0.01 1.11
CA THR A 85 3.74 0.88 0.22
C THR A 85 3.83 0.38 -1.21
N LYS A 86 2.70 0.40 -1.94
CA LYS A 86 2.61 -0.12 -3.31
C LYS A 86 1.84 0.81 -4.23
N PHE A 87 2.15 0.72 -5.54
CA PHE A 87 1.16 0.97 -6.58
C PHE A 87 0.61 -0.36 -7.10
N ILE A 88 -0.68 -0.37 -7.41
CA ILE A 88 -1.41 -1.52 -7.95
C ILE A 88 -2.09 -1.09 -9.25
N ASP A 89 -1.85 -1.82 -10.35
CA ASP A 89 -2.55 -1.67 -11.62
C ASP A 89 -3.50 -2.86 -11.81
N ALA A 90 -4.76 -2.65 -11.47
CA ALA A 90 -5.82 -3.65 -11.59
C ALA A 90 -6.42 -3.63 -13.01
N GLN A 91 -5.72 -4.20 -14.00
CA GLN A 91 -6.25 -4.40 -15.35
C GLN A 91 -7.44 -5.36 -15.35
N ASP A 92 -7.45 -6.33 -14.42
CA ASP A 92 -8.55 -7.24 -14.17
C ASP A 92 -8.85 -7.28 -12.65
N ASN A 93 -9.99 -7.86 -12.27
CA ASN A 93 -10.37 -7.97 -10.85
C ASN A 93 -9.32 -8.73 -10.05
N LEU A 94 -8.94 -8.24 -8.89
CA LEU A 94 -8.19 -9.02 -7.91
C LEU A 94 -9.10 -10.08 -7.28
N SER A 95 -8.50 -11.10 -6.67
CA SER A 95 -9.27 -12.10 -5.92
C SER A 95 -9.99 -11.47 -4.74
N ILE A 96 -11.15 -12.02 -4.39
CA ILE A 96 -11.80 -11.71 -3.11
C ILE A 96 -10.99 -12.38 -2.02
N GLN A 97 -10.61 -11.60 -1.00
CA GLN A 97 -9.62 -11.99 0.00
C GLN A 97 -9.87 -11.32 1.34
N VAL A 98 -9.21 -11.82 2.36
CA VAL A 98 -9.17 -11.25 3.71
C VAL A 98 -7.76 -11.40 4.27
N HIS A 99 -7.37 -10.49 5.14
CA HIS A 99 -6.10 -10.51 5.84
C HIS A 99 -6.29 -10.69 7.33
N PRO A 100 -5.42 -11.48 8.01
CA PRO A 100 -5.46 -11.66 9.47
C PRO A 100 -4.92 -10.42 10.20
N ASP A 101 -5.25 -10.31 11.48
CA ASP A 101 -4.56 -9.42 12.42
C ASP A 101 -3.19 -9.98 12.85
N ASN A 102 -2.46 -9.20 13.68
CA ASN A 102 -1.14 -9.60 14.17
C ASN A 102 -1.20 -10.86 15.04
N GLU A 103 -2.23 -11.01 15.89
CA GLU A 103 -2.32 -12.15 16.78
C GLU A 103 -2.40 -13.46 16.01
N TYR A 104 -3.25 -13.50 15.00
CA TYR A 104 -3.40 -14.67 14.15
C TYR A 104 -2.20 -14.89 13.23
N ALA A 105 -1.72 -13.83 12.57
CA ALA A 105 -0.67 -13.93 11.56
C ALA A 105 0.69 -14.30 12.15
N LEU A 106 1.10 -13.69 13.26
CA LEU A 106 2.37 -14.03 13.92
C LEU A 106 2.39 -15.48 14.38
N LYS A 107 1.26 -15.98 14.90
CA LYS A 107 1.14 -17.36 15.37
C LYS A 107 1.14 -18.40 14.25
N ASN A 108 0.46 -18.12 13.14
CA ASN A 108 0.18 -19.12 12.11
C ASN A 108 1.04 -18.97 10.85
N GLU A 109 1.57 -17.77 10.57
CA GLU A 109 2.32 -17.46 9.36
C GLU A 109 3.73 -16.93 9.65
N GLY A 110 4.03 -16.54 10.90
CA GLY A 110 5.32 -15.94 11.27
C GLY A 110 5.55 -14.56 10.64
N GLN A 111 4.47 -13.87 10.26
CA GLN A 111 4.49 -12.52 9.67
C GLN A 111 3.52 -11.62 10.41
N TYR A 112 3.62 -10.30 10.19
CA TYR A 112 2.60 -9.36 10.67
C TYR A 112 1.23 -9.65 10.05
N GLY A 113 0.17 -9.19 10.71
CA GLY A 113 -1.14 -9.02 10.13
C GLY A 113 -1.11 -7.99 9.00
N LYS A 114 -2.26 -7.74 8.38
CA LYS A 114 -2.32 -6.83 7.25
C LYS A 114 -3.56 -5.93 7.35
N THR A 115 -3.40 -4.84 8.11
CA THR A 115 -4.27 -3.67 8.03
C THR A 115 -3.70 -2.75 6.96
N GLU A 116 -4.57 -2.19 6.13
CA GLU A 116 -4.18 -1.39 4.97
C GLU A 116 -5.13 -0.23 4.71
N MET A 117 -4.67 0.73 3.93
CA MET A 117 -5.49 1.77 3.35
C MET A 117 -5.25 1.84 1.85
N TRP A 118 -6.28 2.19 1.09
CA TRP A 118 -6.23 2.43 -0.34
C TRP A 118 -6.58 3.87 -0.66
N TYR A 119 -5.76 4.50 -1.49
CA TYR A 119 -6.09 5.73 -2.18
C TYR A 119 -6.31 5.42 -3.65
N VAL A 120 -7.47 5.79 -4.20
CA VAL A 120 -7.78 5.60 -5.62
C VAL A 120 -7.08 6.67 -6.44
N VAL A 121 -5.98 6.31 -7.08
CA VAL A 121 -5.16 7.23 -7.89
C VAL A 121 -5.79 7.50 -9.23
N ASP A 122 -6.41 6.47 -9.84
CA ASP A 122 -7.17 6.57 -11.08
C ASP A 122 -8.25 5.49 -11.13
N ALA A 123 -9.37 5.79 -11.80
CA ALA A 123 -10.51 4.88 -11.93
C ALA A 123 -11.15 5.02 -13.31
N GLU A 124 -11.31 3.91 -14.01
CA GLU A 124 -12.09 3.85 -15.25
C GLU A 124 -13.58 4.03 -14.97
N GLU A 125 -14.34 4.49 -15.96
CA GLU A 125 -15.79 4.64 -15.82
C GLU A 125 -16.46 3.32 -15.43
N GLY A 126 -17.27 3.36 -14.37
CA GLY A 126 -17.97 2.19 -13.84
C GLY A 126 -17.10 1.24 -13.00
N ALA A 127 -15.85 1.62 -12.71
CA ALA A 127 -15.00 0.87 -11.79
C ALA A 127 -15.64 0.74 -10.40
N CYS A 128 -15.40 -0.38 -9.76
CA CYS A 128 -15.94 -0.66 -8.42
C CYS A 128 -14.97 -1.57 -7.66
N LEU A 129 -15.15 -1.65 -6.35
CA LEU A 129 -14.46 -2.60 -5.49
C LEU A 129 -15.46 -3.29 -4.55
N TYR A 130 -15.01 -4.31 -3.82
CA TYR A 130 -15.77 -4.92 -2.73
C TYR A 130 -15.13 -4.52 -1.40
N HIS A 131 -15.96 -4.03 -0.46
CA HIS A 131 -15.50 -3.60 0.86
C HIS A 131 -16.49 -4.07 1.94
N GLY A 132 -16.15 -5.17 2.59
CA GLY A 132 -16.98 -5.81 3.60
C GLY A 132 -18.24 -6.48 3.04
N PHE A 133 -19.12 -6.85 3.93
CA PHE A 133 -20.44 -7.42 3.61
C PHE A 133 -21.49 -6.32 3.47
N ASN A 134 -22.55 -6.58 2.68
CA ASN A 134 -23.70 -5.68 2.54
C ASN A 134 -24.70 -5.82 3.73
N ARG A 135 -24.55 -6.83 4.56
CA ARG A 135 -25.27 -7.09 5.82
C ARG A 135 -24.42 -7.97 6.73
N GLU A 136 -24.81 -8.07 7.99
CA GLU A 136 -24.20 -9.05 8.88
C GLU A 136 -24.61 -10.48 8.48
N ILE A 137 -23.64 -11.40 8.49
CA ILE A 137 -23.84 -12.83 8.24
C ILE A 137 -23.12 -13.66 9.29
N SER A 138 -23.46 -14.95 9.42
CA SER A 138 -22.72 -15.87 10.28
C SER A 138 -21.47 -16.44 9.59
N LYS A 139 -20.54 -16.97 10.36
CA LYS A 139 -19.39 -17.73 9.83
C LYS A 139 -19.82 -18.93 9.00
N ASP A 140 -20.90 -19.61 9.42
CA ASP A 140 -21.45 -20.76 8.70
C ASP A 140 -22.05 -20.32 7.36
N GLU A 141 -22.77 -19.19 7.33
CA GLU A 141 -23.27 -18.62 6.09
C GLU A 141 -22.09 -18.23 5.17
N PHE A 142 -21.05 -17.61 5.72
CA PHE A 142 -19.86 -17.23 4.94
C PHE A 142 -19.22 -18.47 4.29
N ALA A 143 -18.96 -19.52 5.06
CA ALA A 143 -18.40 -20.77 4.54
C ALA A 143 -19.27 -21.38 3.45
N LYS A 144 -20.58 -21.46 3.70
CA LYS A 144 -21.56 -21.99 2.74
C LYS A 144 -21.60 -21.19 1.45
N ARG A 145 -21.55 -19.83 1.51
CA ARG A 145 -21.54 -18.96 0.33
C ARG A 145 -20.31 -19.17 -0.54
N ILE A 146 -19.17 -19.49 0.07
CA ILE A 146 -17.94 -19.84 -0.67
C ILE A 146 -18.13 -21.19 -1.39
N GLU A 147 -18.63 -22.21 -0.70
CA GLU A 147 -18.86 -23.54 -1.27
C GLU A 147 -19.87 -23.54 -2.42
N GLU A 148 -20.94 -22.74 -2.29
CA GLU A 148 -22.02 -22.62 -3.29
C GLU A 148 -21.73 -21.61 -4.41
N ASP A 149 -20.54 -20.97 -4.41
CA ASP A 149 -20.15 -19.94 -5.41
C ASP A 149 -21.11 -18.72 -5.43
N THR A 150 -21.71 -18.37 -4.28
CA THR A 150 -22.68 -17.29 -4.11
C THR A 150 -22.18 -16.14 -3.25
N LEU A 151 -20.89 -16.15 -2.89
CA LEU A 151 -20.29 -15.15 -1.99
C LEU A 151 -20.52 -13.70 -2.43
N ILE A 152 -20.44 -13.44 -3.73
CA ILE A 152 -20.58 -12.09 -4.30
C ILE A 152 -21.94 -11.45 -3.97
N GLU A 153 -23.00 -12.23 -3.76
CA GLU A 153 -24.35 -11.73 -3.47
C GLU A 153 -24.45 -11.03 -2.11
N VAL A 154 -23.57 -11.37 -1.18
CA VAL A 154 -23.54 -10.80 0.18
C VAL A 154 -22.41 -9.79 0.41
N LEU A 155 -21.59 -9.51 -0.61
CA LEU A 155 -20.54 -8.50 -0.53
C LEU A 155 -21.08 -7.10 -0.83
N ASN A 156 -20.48 -6.11 -0.16
CA ASN A 156 -20.77 -4.71 -0.42
C ASN A 156 -19.95 -4.23 -1.63
N LYS A 157 -20.62 -4.08 -2.79
CA LYS A 157 -20.03 -3.54 -4.01
C LYS A 157 -20.12 -2.01 -3.98
N VAL A 158 -18.97 -1.34 -4.03
CA VAL A 158 -18.86 0.12 -3.95
C VAL A 158 -18.37 0.67 -5.27
N PRO A 159 -19.12 1.57 -5.96
CA PRO A 159 -18.59 2.36 -7.06
C PRO A 159 -17.49 3.29 -6.56
N VAL A 160 -16.44 3.48 -7.34
CA VAL A 160 -15.28 4.27 -6.91
C VAL A 160 -14.84 5.27 -7.95
N HIS A 161 -14.24 6.37 -7.48
CA HIS A 161 -13.74 7.46 -8.28
C HIS A 161 -12.32 7.81 -7.83
N LYS A 162 -11.57 8.48 -8.69
CA LYS A 162 -10.29 9.07 -8.32
C LYS A 162 -10.42 9.94 -7.07
N GLY A 163 -9.54 9.72 -6.10
CA GLY A 163 -9.50 10.46 -4.83
C GLY A 163 -10.23 9.79 -3.68
N ASP A 164 -11.01 8.72 -3.95
CA ASP A 164 -11.65 7.96 -2.88
C ASP A 164 -10.60 7.27 -2.00
N VAL A 165 -10.92 7.16 -0.71
CA VAL A 165 -10.09 6.50 0.30
C VAL A 165 -10.88 5.36 0.93
N PHE A 166 -10.20 4.23 1.16
CA PHE A 166 -10.76 3.07 1.85
C PHE A 166 -9.79 2.60 2.92
N PHE A 167 -10.27 2.44 4.14
CA PHE A 167 -9.53 1.84 5.22
C PHE A 167 -9.97 0.38 5.41
N ILE A 168 -9.04 -0.55 5.29
CA ILE A 168 -9.27 -2.00 5.33
C ILE A 168 -8.67 -2.55 6.62
N GLU A 169 -9.46 -2.58 7.69
CA GLU A 169 -9.06 -3.25 8.93
C GLU A 169 -8.81 -4.74 8.65
N ALA A 170 -7.81 -5.33 9.31
CA ALA A 170 -7.64 -6.79 9.32
C ALA A 170 -8.96 -7.49 9.66
N GLY A 171 -9.25 -8.59 8.96
CA GLY A 171 -10.55 -9.29 9.06
C GLY A 171 -11.64 -8.78 8.12
N THR A 172 -11.45 -7.67 7.42
CA THR A 172 -12.41 -7.17 6.42
C THR A 172 -12.25 -7.92 5.10
N ILE A 173 -13.33 -8.54 4.62
CA ILE A 173 -13.37 -9.13 3.27
C ILE A 173 -13.38 -8.02 2.22
N HIS A 174 -12.55 -8.14 1.17
CA HIS A 174 -12.42 -7.08 0.18
C HIS A 174 -11.88 -7.59 -1.16
N ALA A 175 -12.01 -6.77 -2.21
CA ALA A 175 -11.34 -6.98 -3.48
C ALA A 175 -11.27 -5.67 -4.29
N ILE A 176 -10.13 -5.39 -4.90
CA ILE A 176 -9.97 -4.33 -5.90
C ILE A 176 -10.58 -4.83 -7.22
N GLY A 177 -11.49 -4.06 -7.79
CA GLY A 177 -12.06 -4.32 -9.10
C GLY A 177 -11.19 -3.84 -10.24
N LYS A 178 -11.48 -4.30 -11.45
CA LYS A 178 -10.76 -3.90 -12.66
C LYS A 178 -10.89 -2.41 -12.96
N GLY A 179 -9.89 -1.87 -13.65
CA GLY A 179 -9.86 -0.49 -14.12
C GLY A 179 -9.38 0.51 -13.09
N LEU A 180 -8.75 0.07 -12.01
CA LEU A 180 -8.27 0.90 -10.91
C LEU A 180 -6.75 0.97 -10.87
N ILE A 181 -6.23 2.16 -10.56
CA ILE A 181 -4.87 2.36 -10.05
C ILE A 181 -4.98 2.75 -8.59
N ILE A 182 -4.38 1.95 -7.72
CA ILE A 182 -4.43 2.14 -6.27
C ILE A 182 -3.02 2.42 -5.73
N ALA A 183 -2.92 3.39 -4.82
CA ALA A 183 -1.81 3.49 -3.89
C ALA A 183 -2.23 2.81 -2.58
N GLU A 184 -1.53 1.75 -2.20
CA GLU A 184 -1.80 0.96 -0.99
C GLU A 184 -0.71 1.20 0.04
N ILE A 185 -1.09 1.61 1.24
CA ILE A 185 -0.21 1.66 2.42
C ILE A 185 -0.72 0.61 3.41
N GLN A 186 0.16 -0.31 3.81
CA GLN A 186 -0.21 -1.48 4.60
C GLN A 186 0.87 -1.83 5.63
N GLN A 187 0.55 -2.71 6.57
CA GLN A 187 1.58 -3.37 7.38
C GLN A 187 2.52 -4.17 6.47
N ASN A 188 3.77 -4.37 6.90
CA ASN A 188 4.81 -5.10 6.14
C ASN A 188 4.54 -6.61 6.14
N SER A 189 3.54 -7.02 5.40
CA SER A 189 3.04 -8.40 5.30
C SER A 189 2.60 -8.73 3.87
N ASN A 190 2.76 -10.00 3.49
CA ASN A 190 2.24 -10.55 2.23
C ASN A 190 1.18 -11.64 2.46
N VAL A 191 0.65 -11.74 3.70
CA VAL A 191 -0.34 -12.76 4.06
C VAL A 191 -1.69 -12.42 3.46
N THR A 192 -2.21 -13.32 2.63
CA THR A 192 -3.48 -13.17 1.93
C THR A 192 -4.27 -14.46 1.96
N TYR A 193 -5.47 -14.46 2.52
CA TYR A 193 -6.41 -15.58 2.47
C TYR A 193 -7.43 -15.35 1.37
N ARG A 194 -7.18 -15.99 0.24
CA ARG A 194 -8.04 -15.90 -0.95
C ARG A 194 -9.24 -16.82 -0.78
N VAL A 195 -10.43 -16.32 -1.06
CA VAL A 195 -11.68 -17.08 -0.95
C VAL A 195 -12.40 -17.24 -2.29
N TYR A 196 -12.13 -16.37 -3.26
CA TYR A 196 -12.72 -16.45 -4.60
C TYR A 196 -11.78 -15.84 -5.64
N ASP A 197 -11.60 -16.50 -6.77
CA ASP A 197 -10.66 -16.06 -7.81
C ASP A 197 -11.23 -16.20 -9.24
N TYR A 198 -12.54 -16.11 -9.40
CA TYR A 198 -13.23 -16.13 -10.69
C TYR A 198 -12.92 -17.37 -11.55
N GLY A 199 -12.46 -18.47 -10.95
CA GLY A 199 -12.06 -19.68 -11.65
C GLY A 199 -10.80 -19.55 -12.51
N ARG A 200 -10.03 -18.44 -12.40
CA ARG A 200 -8.83 -18.17 -13.20
C ARG A 200 -7.76 -19.22 -13.01
N VAL A 201 -7.01 -19.45 -14.08
CA VAL A 201 -5.82 -20.32 -14.06
C VAL A 201 -4.57 -19.48 -14.29
N GLY A 202 -3.49 -19.83 -13.60
CA GLY A 202 -2.18 -19.21 -13.79
C GLY A 202 -1.50 -19.65 -15.10
N LYS A 203 -0.30 -19.14 -15.37
CA LYS A 203 0.54 -19.54 -16.53
C LYS A 203 0.89 -21.03 -16.52
N ASP A 204 0.87 -21.66 -15.36
CA ASP A 204 1.10 -23.10 -15.14
C ASP A 204 -0.16 -23.97 -15.41
N GLY A 205 -1.27 -23.36 -15.83
CA GLY A 205 -2.54 -24.04 -16.07
C GLY A 205 -3.31 -24.44 -14.81
N LYS A 206 -2.85 -24.01 -13.61
CA LYS A 206 -3.50 -24.34 -12.35
C LYS A 206 -4.28 -23.14 -11.80
N LYS A 207 -5.36 -23.43 -11.07
CA LYS A 207 -6.05 -22.42 -10.26
C LYS A 207 -5.19 -22.03 -9.08
N ARG A 208 -5.25 -20.74 -8.67
CA ARG A 208 -4.61 -20.31 -7.43
C ARG A 208 -5.31 -20.95 -6.23
N GLU A 209 -4.54 -21.25 -5.21
CA GLU A 209 -5.04 -21.84 -3.97
C GLU A 209 -6.05 -20.90 -3.28
N LEU A 210 -7.10 -21.50 -2.73
CA LEU A 210 -8.07 -20.84 -1.85
C LEU A 210 -7.79 -21.24 -0.39
N HIS A 211 -7.88 -20.28 0.54
CA HIS A 211 -7.52 -20.46 1.95
C HIS A 211 -8.78 -20.40 2.83
N ILE A 212 -9.80 -21.22 2.53
CA ILE A 212 -11.17 -21.08 3.05
C ILE A 212 -11.21 -21.18 4.58
N GLU A 213 -10.60 -22.20 5.17
CA GLU A 213 -10.61 -22.39 6.64
C GLU A 213 -9.97 -21.20 7.38
N LYS A 214 -8.81 -20.74 6.91
CA LYS A 214 -8.11 -19.58 7.49
C LYS A 214 -8.92 -18.29 7.31
N ALA A 215 -9.52 -18.11 6.14
CA ALA A 215 -10.39 -16.96 5.87
C ALA A 215 -11.61 -16.95 6.79
N VAL A 216 -12.31 -18.07 6.95
CA VAL A 216 -13.46 -18.20 7.87
C VAL A 216 -13.05 -17.89 9.30
N ALA A 217 -11.85 -18.33 9.73
CA ALA A 217 -11.35 -18.05 11.07
C ALA A 217 -11.22 -16.55 11.34
N VAL A 218 -10.61 -15.79 10.41
CA VAL A 218 -10.23 -14.38 10.64
C VAL A 218 -11.25 -13.35 10.17
N THR A 219 -12.20 -13.70 9.27
CA THR A 219 -13.11 -12.72 8.69
C THR A 219 -14.10 -12.16 9.71
N ASN A 220 -14.20 -10.83 9.79
CA ASN A 220 -15.32 -10.16 10.45
C ASN A 220 -16.53 -10.18 9.51
N CYS A 221 -17.58 -10.88 9.92
CA CYS A 221 -18.76 -11.10 9.09
C CYS A 221 -19.82 -9.96 9.18
N ALA A 222 -19.45 -8.82 9.72
CA ALA A 222 -20.29 -7.62 9.74
C ALA A 222 -19.95 -6.69 8.53
N PRO A 223 -20.84 -5.75 8.20
CA PRO A 223 -20.52 -4.67 7.26
C PRO A 223 -19.26 -3.90 7.69
N ALA A 224 -18.45 -3.51 6.72
CA ALA A 224 -17.28 -2.68 7.01
C ALA A 224 -17.70 -1.34 7.62
N LYS A 225 -16.87 -0.81 8.51
CA LYS A 225 -17.08 0.52 9.08
C LYS A 225 -16.97 1.58 7.98
N LYS A 226 -17.70 2.68 8.15
CA LYS A 226 -17.51 3.84 7.29
C LYS A 226 -16.13 4.45 7.55
N ASP A 227 -15.50 4.90 6.49
CA ASP A 227 -14.29 5.68 6.58
C ASP A 227 -14.62 7.08 7.10
N ASP A 228 -13.87 7.52 8.13
CA ASP A 228 -13.96 8.85 8.74
C ASP A 228 -12.75 9.73 8.33
N SER A 229 -12.10 9.42 7.21
CA SER A 229 -10.94 10.19 6.72
C SER A 229 -11.27 11.66 6.47
N HIS A 230 -10.36 12.55 6.87
CA HIS A 230 -10.50 13.99 6.75
C HIS A 230 -9.24 14.60 6.14
N TYR A 231 -9.35 15.18 4.95
CA TYR A 231 -8.23 15.87 4.34
C TYR A 231 -7.66 16.97 5.26
N PRO A 232 -6.33 17.12 5.37
CA PRO A 232 -5.29 16.32 4.69
C PRO A 232 -5.04 14.93 5.28
N HIS A 233 -5.58 14.62 6.45
CA HIS A 233 -5.36 13.41 7.24
C HIS A 233 -6.32 12.31 6.79
N ILE A 234 -5.84 11.40 5.93
CA ILE A 234 -6.72 10.45 5.24
C ILE A 234 -6.70 9.03 5.81
N ALA A 235 -5.72 8.68 6.64
CA ALA A 235 -5.71 7.43 7.40
C ALA A 235 -4.88 7.56 8.66
N ASP A 236 -5.33 6.92 9.74
CA ASP A 236 -4.62 6.83 11.01
C ASP A 236 -4.94 5.52 11.72
N CYS A 237 -3.90 4.76 12.08
CA CYS A 237 -4.02 3.53 12.84
C CYS A 237 -2.76 3.28 13.68
N ASP A 238 -2.70 2.16 14.40
CA ASP A 238 -1.54 1.82 15.23
C ASP A 238 -0.24 1.61 14.43
N TYR A 239 -0.32 1.46 13.11
CA TYR A 239 0.83 1.12 12.28
C TYR A 239 1.33 2.28 11.44
N PHE A 240 0.45 3.18 11.00
CA PHE A 240 0.79 4.31 10.12
C PHE A 240 -0.23 5.43 10.22
N THR A 241 0.23 6.61 9.87
CA THR A 241 -0.57 7.80 9.60
C THR A 241 -0.29 8.26 8.17
N VAL A 242 -1.32 8.59 7.40
CA VAL A 242 -1.18 9.03 6.01
C VAL A 242 -1.87 10.38 5.81
N ASP A 243 -1.10 11.34 5.32
CA ASP A 243 -1.57 12.66 4.92
C ASP A 243 -1.56 12.80 3.40
N LYS A 244 -2.54 13.49 2.86
CA LYS A 244 -2.63 13.85 1.45
C LYS A 244 -2.06 15.24 1.22
N LEU A 245 -1.02 15.32 0.38
CA LEU A 245 -0.45 16.59 -0.08
C LEU A 245 -0.96 16.93 -1.48
N ASN A 246 -1.30 18.20 -1.69
CA ASN A 246 -1.56 18.77 -3.00
C ASN A 246 -0.93 20.15 -3.13
N LEU A 247 0.10 20.27 -3.96
CA LEU A 247 0.72 21.52 -4.38
C LEU A 247 0.38 21.75 -5.85
N ASP A 248 -0.27 22.87 -6.17
CA ASP A 248 -0.72 23.20 -7.53
C ASP A 248 0.36 23.91 -8.38
N GLY A 249 1.52 24.17 -7.78
CA GLY A 249 2.66 24.84 -8.42
C GLY A 249 2.47 26.35 -8.61
N THR A 250 1.36 26.92 -8.15
CA THR A 250 1.03 28.35 -8.27
C THR A 250 0.72 28.99 -6.95
N THR A 251 -0.50 28.81 -6.45
CA THR A 251 -0.95 29.34 -5.14
C THR A 251 -0.34 28.55 -3.99
N PHE A 252 -0.29 27.23 -4.14
CA PHE A 252 0.33 26.30 -3.20
C PHE A 252 1.46 25.58 -3.93
N ASN A 253 2.65 26.14 -3.91
CA ASN A 253 3.82 25.64 -4.63
C ASN A 253 4.95 25.16 -3.71
N LYS A 254 4.76 25.24 -2.39
CA LYS A 254 5.74 24.81 -1.40
C LYS A 254 5.07 24.28 -0.13
N LEU A 255 5.59 23.17 0.38
CA LEU A 255 5.38 22.67 1.74
C LEU A 255 6.70 22.74 2.50
N GLU A 256 6.69 23.24 3.73
CA GLU A 256 7.80 23.16 4.67
C GLU A 256 7.38 22.33 5.88
N GLY A 257 8.29 21.52 6.40
CA GLY A 257 8.04 20.65 7.54
C GLY A 257 9.32 20.24 8.23
N THR A 258 9.16 19.40 9.25
CA THR A 258 10.29 18.85 10.02
C THR A 258 10.13 17.35 10.19
N VAL A 259 11.14 16.57 9.81
CA VAL A 259 11.24 15.15 10.13
C VAL A 259 11.99 15.03 11.43
N SER A 260 11.24 14.80 12.51
CA SER A 260 11.79 14.67 13.86
C SER A 260 12.43 13.29 14.09
N GLU A 261 13.02 13.08 15.27
CA GLU A 261 13.56 11.77 15.68
C GLU A 261 12.48 10.72 15.97
N LYS A 262 11.18 11.10 15.93
CA LYS A 262 10.07 10.20 16.23
C LYS A 262 9.77 9.23 15.09
N SER A 263 9.76 9.70 13.84
CA SER A 263 9.43 8.88 12.66
C SER A 263 10.18 9.36 11.44
N PHE A 264 10.46 8.46 10.53
CA PHE A 264 10.77 8.78 9.15
C PHE A 264 9.55 9.41 8.44
N LEU A 265 9.77 10.00 7.27
CA LEU A 265 8.72 10.42 6.35
C LEU A 265 8.89 9.71 5.02
N SER A 266 7.87 8.96 4.59
CA SER A 266 7.76 8.40 3.24
C SER A 266 6.86 9.26 2.39
N ILE A 267 7.29 9.57 1.16
CA ILE A 267 6.56 10.38 0.19
C ILE A 267 6.36 9.55 -1.06
N LEU A 268 5.09 9.20 -1.37
CA LEU A 268 4.71 8.54 -2.61
C LEU A 268 4.10 9.58 -3.55
N VAL A 269 4.80 9.92 -4.63
CA VAL A 269 4.37 10.93 -5.60
C VAL A 269 3.36 10.33 -6.58
N LEU A 270 2.11 10.77 -6.48
CA LEU A 270 1.01 10.31 -7.34
C LEU A 270 0.99 11.05 -8.67
N ASP A 271 1.33 12.36 -8.65
CA ASP A 271 1.43 13.20 -9.85
C ASP A 271 2.30 14.44 -9.59
N GLY A 272 2.80 15.06 -10.68
CA GLY A 272 3.61 16.27 -10.62
C GLY A 272 5.12 16.03 -10.66
N GLU A 273 5.88 17.13 -10.55
CA GLU A 273 7.35 17.17 -10.55
C GLU A 273 7.86 18.37 -9.76
N GLY A 274 9.05 18.25 -9.19
CA GLY A 274 9.65 19.32 -8.40
C GLY A 274 10.92 18.88 -7.68
N THR A 275 11.16 19.49 -6.52
CA THR A 275 12.36 19.25 -5.72
C THR A 275 12.01 19.08 -4.25
N ILE A 276 12.64 18.12 -3.59
CA ILE A 276 12.65 17.97 -2.14
C ILE A 276 14.03 18.36 -1.64
N THR A 277 14.06 19.24 -0.64
CA THR A 277 15.31 19.68 0.01
C THR A 277 15.25 19.36 1.49
N SER A 278 16.31 18.79 2.05
CA SER A 278 16.48 18.58 3.48
C SER A 278 17.97 18.57 3.81
N ASN A 279 18.35 19.22 4.90
CA ASN A 279 19.73 19.24 5.40
C ASN A 279 20.78 19.70 4.37
N GLY A 280 20.41 20.63 3.47
CA GLY A 280 21.28 21.13 2.40
C GLY A 280 21.42 20.21 1.19
N GLU A 281 20.80 19.03 1.20
CA GLU A 281 20.70 18.14 0.05
C GLU A 281 19.37 18.37 -0.70
N SER A 282 19.39 18.25 -2.02
CA SER A 282 18.21 18.38 -2.87
C SER A 282 18.11 17.22 -3.83
N VAL A 283 16.89 16.70 -3.99
CA VAL A 283 16.57 15.60 -4.90
C VAL A 283 15.34 15.97 -5.73
N SER A 284 15.43 15.84 -7.04
CA SER A 284 14.27 16.01 -7.92
C SER A 284 13.29 14.84 -7.77
N TYR A 285 12.00 15.12 -7.84
CA TYR A 285 10.96 14.10 -7.91
C TYR A 285 10.09 14.30 -9.15
N LYS A 286 9.44 13.23 -9.55
CA LYS A 286 8.40 13.20 -10.59
C LYS A 286 7.33 12.18 -10.25
N LYS A 287 6.25 12.20 -10.98
CA LYS A 287 5.16 11.23 -10.90
C LYS A 287 5.68 9.79 -10.81
N GLY A 288 5.19 9.06 -9.83
CA GLY A 288 5.56 7.68 -9.55
C GLY A 288 6.76 7.51 -8.60
N ASP A 289 7.51 8.57 -8.28
CA ASP A 289 8.66 8.44 -7.39
C ASP A 289 8.24 8.10 -5.95
N SER A 290 9.05 7.27 -5.30
CA SER A 290 8.99 6.97 -3.88
C SER A 290 10.24 7.52 -3.20
N ILE A 291 10.03 8.33 -2.16
CA ILE A 291 11.10 9.04 -1.46
C ILE A 291 10.99 8.78 0.03
N PHE A 292 12.13 8.57 0.66
CA PHE A 292 12.23 8.28 2.09
C PHE A 292 13.18 9.28 2.75
N LEU A 293 12.66 10.06 3.70
CA LEU A 293 13.45 10.92 4.56
C LEU A 293 13.64 10.22 5.90
N THR A 294 14.90 10.05 6.31
CA THR A 294 15.23 9.38 7.58
C THR A 294 14.76 10.19 8.78
N ALA A 295 14.38 9.51 9.86
CA ALA A 295 14.09 10.17 11.12
C ALA A 295 15.28 11.04 11.58
N GLY A 296 14.98 12.20 12.14
CA GLY A 296 15.99 13.16 12.60
C GLY A 296 16.66 13.96 11.47
N SER A 297 16.17 13.88 10.21
CA SER A 297 16.72 14.70 9.12
C SER A 297 16.39 16.20 9.23
N GLY A 298 15.57 16.61 10.19
CA GLY A 298 15.30 18.02 10.47
C GLY A 298 14.35 18.67 9.46
N GLU A 299 14.61 19.94 9.16
CA GLU A 299 13.76 20.72 8.27
C GLU A 299 13.83 20.19 6.83
N TYR A 300 12.67 20.16 6.16
CA TYR A 300 12.58 19.84 4.74
C TYR A 300 11.62 20.77 4.02
N SER A 301 11.77 20.89 2.71
CA SER A 301 10.79 21.51 1.83
C SER A 301 10.49 20.63 0.62
N ILE A 302 9.24 20.70 0.14
CA ILE A 302 8.78 20.15 -1.13
C ILE A 302 8.32 21.32 -1.98
N GLU A 303 8.90 21.51 -3.16
CA GLU A 303 8.61 22.62 -4.06
C GLU A 303 8.26 22.11 -5.46
N GLY A 304 7.29 22.75 -6.10
CA GLY A 304 6.81 22.43 -7.44
C GLY A 304 5.34 21.99 -7.46
N VAL A 305 4.97 21.20 -8.46
CA VAL A 305 3.66 20.52 -8.52
C VAL A 305 3.78 19.19 -7.81
N CYS A 306 2.97 18.93 -6.79
CA CYS A 306 3.05 17.70 -6.01
C CYS A 306 1.68 17.22 -5.56
N ASP A 307 1.23 16.13 -6.14
CA ASP A 307 0.15 15.31 -5.61
C ASP A 307 0.78 14.07 -4.99
N ALA A 308 0.72 13.91 -3.66
CA ALA A 308 1.45 12.86 -2.96
C ALA A 308 0.73 12.35 -1.71
N LEU A 309 1.13 11.14 -1.29
CA LEU A 309 0.83 10.59 0.04
C LEU A 309 2.08 10.70 0.91
N LEU A 310 1.92 11.28 2.10
CA LEU A 310 2.95 11.41 3.12
C LEU A 310 2.63 10.42 4.23
N THR A 311 3.53 9.48 4.47
CA THR A 311 3.32 8.42 5.48
C THR A 311 4.35 8.52 6.58
N THR A 312 3.89 8.50 7.82
CA THR A 312 4.70 8.42 9.04
C THR A 312 4.22 7.29 9.93
N ILE A 313 5.00 6.94 10.95
CA ILE A 313 4.61 5.97 11.97
C ILE A 313 4.07 6.72 13.18
N ARG A 314 2.86 6.33 13.62
CA ARG A 314 2.15 6.92 14.76
C ARG A 314 2.93 6.70 16.07
N GLU A 315 2.72 7.61 17.04
CA GLU A 315 3.20 7.49 18.43
C GLU A 315 2.57 6.32 19.19
#